data_b1d43876fa114d0dc196c3c10b9d9e93
#
_entry.id   b1d43876fa114d0dc196c3c10b9d9e93
#
_cell.length_a   1.000
_cell.length_b   1.000
_cell.length_c   1.000
_cell.angle_alpha   90.00
_cell.angle_beta   90.00
_cell.angle_gamma   90.00
#
_symmetry.space_group_name_H-M   'P 1'
#
loop_
_entity.id
_entity.type
_entity.pdbx_description
1 polymer ?
#
loop_
_entity_poly.entity_id
_entity_poly.type
_entity_poly.pdbx_seq_one_letter_code
_entity_poly.pdbx_strand_id
1 'polypeptide(L)'
;MPAKNNHSVFLIHRGDWFAGKPRSNGALRFKKEPTTPKDRQVSWYQCLIWKLPTSIREERHTMKTKKALLSTLISVGLLTGAGASQAAGWCESGKPVKFAGLNWESAMLLTDVLQVVLNKGYGCEVDSLPGNSITMENALSSNDIQVFAEEWVGRSEVWNKAEKAGKVVGVGSPVKGAVEGWYVPRYVIEGDAKRKLEAKAPDLKSISDLAKYSALFKDAEEPAKGRFYNCPAGWTCELENSEMLKSYDLESKYTNFRPGTGPALDAAILSSYKRGEPILTYYWSPTPLMGQVDLVRLEEKPGVNKSIDIKVGLSKVFHEQAPELVSVMEKVNIPIDLLNENLARMTKDRIESPKLAKIFLKEHPEVWHAWVTEEAAKKVDASL
;
A
#
# COMPACT_ATOMS: atom_id res chain seq x y z
N MET A 1 -31.88 -21.14 53.69
CA MET A 1 -30.69 -22.01 53.75
C MET A 1 -29.76 -21.61 52.62
N PRO A 2 -28.50 -21.17 52.88
CA PRO A 2 -27.62 -20.57 51.93
C PRO A 2 -26.64 -21.58 51.33
N ALA A 3 -26.31 -21.42 50.04
CA ALA A 3 -25.26 -22.17 49.39
C ALA A 3 -24.01 -21.29 49.21
N LYS A 4 -22.87 -21.90 49.43
CA LYS A 4 -21.56 -21.32 49.72
C LYS A 4 -20.83 -20.76 48.47
N ASN A 5 -20.20 -19.61 48.69
CA ASN A 5 -19.11 -19.02 47.87
C ASN A 5 -17.87 -19.91 47.90
N ASN A 6 -17.20 -20.04 46.75
CA ASN A 6 -15.80 -20.42 46.68
C ASN A 6 -15.03 -19.32 45.87
N HIS A 7 -14.33 -18.46 46.62
CA HIS A 7 -13.27 -17.61 46.09
C HIS A 7 -11.96 -18.38 46.13
N SER A 8 -11.33 -18.51 44.99
CA SER A 8 -9.92 -18.94 44.88
C SER A 8 -9.06 -17.70 44.63
N VAL A 9 -8.31 -17.31 45.66
CA VAL A 9 -7.31 -16.23 45.65
C VAL A 9 -5.99 -16.86 45.17
N PHE A 10 -5.41 -16.38 44.07
CA PHE A 10 -4.03 -16.67 43.69
C PHE A 10 -3.12 -15.61 44.26
N LEU A 11 -2.31 -16.01 45.25
CA LEU A 11 -1.17 -15.27 45.79
C LEU A 11 0.01 -15.38 44.84
N ILE A 12 0.51 -14.24 44.33
CA ILE A 12 1.77 -14.14 43.62
C ILE A 12 2.86 -13.76 44.61
N HIS A 13 3.82 -14.66 44.82
CA HIS A 13 5.03 -14.46 45.61
C HIS A 13 5.92 -13.36 45.00
N ARG A 14 6.31 -12.40 45.79
CA ARG A 14 7.44 -11.49 45.58
C ARG A 14 8.74 -12.25 45.81
N GLY A 15 9.62 -12.29 44.83
CA GLY A 15 10.99 -12.73 44.94
C GLY A 15 11.94 -11.54 44.90
N ASP A 16 12.71 -11.40 45.97
CA ASP A 16 13.73 -10.37 46.17
C ASP A 16 14.90 -10.56 45.20
N TRP A 17 15.36 -9.46 44.58
CA TRP A 17 16.64 -9.43 43.85
C TRP A 17 17.64 -8.56 44.57
N PHE A 18 18.74 -9.21 44.96
CA PHE A 18 19.90 -8.69 45.65
C PHE A 18 20.64 -7.61 44.85
N ALA A 19 21.03 -6.56 45.54
CA ALA A 19 21.94 -5.52 45.11
C ALA A 19 23.37 -6.05 45.06
N GLY A 20 24.00 -6.08 43.89
CA GLY A 20 25.43 -6.30 43.70
C GLY A 20 26.12 -5.01 43.27
N LYS A 21 27.08 -4.54 44.09
CA LYS A 21 27.95 -3.38 43.82
C LYS A 21 28.91 -3.65 42.64
N PRO A 22 29.24 -2.62 41.84
CA PRO A 22 30.24 -2.75 40.79
C PRO A 22 31.67 -2.65 41.31
N ARG A 23 32.54 -3.55 40.84
CA ARG A 23 34.01 -3.44 40.98
C ARG A 23 34.58 -2.62 39.82
N SER A 24 35.43 -1.67 40.19
CA SER A 24 36.28 -0.83 39.34
C SER A 24 37.41 -1.63 38.69
N ASN A 25 37.75 -1.31 37.43
CA ASN A 25 39.10 -1.01 36.90
C ASN A 25 39.23 -1.45 35.47
N GLY A 26 39.74 -0.58 34.61
CA GLY A 26 40.17 -0.88 33.27
C GLY A 26 40.02 0.26 32.27
N ALA A 27 40.71 1.38 32.52
CA ALA A 27 40.81 2.48 31.54
C ALA A 27 41.68 2.05 30.35
N LEU A 28 41.08 1.95 29.17
CA LEU A 28 41.79 1.91 27.90
C LEU A 28 41.73 3.32 27.26
N ARG A 29 42.89 3.99 27.31
CA ARG A 29 43.20 5.23 26.60
C ARG A 29 43.23 4.98 25.10
N PHE A 30 42.30 5.56 24.34
CA PHE A 30 42.47 5.76 22.91
C PHE A 30 43.10 7.14 22.65
N LYS A 31 44.31 7.11 22.08
CA LYS A 31 45.01 8.28 21.55
C LYS A 31 44.24 8.77 20.32
N LYS A 32 43.89 10.03 20.30
CA LYS A 32 43.50 10.78 19.10
C LYS A 32 44.79 11.16 18.34
N GLU A 33 44.88 10.79 17.08
CA GLU A 33 45.73 11.48 16.11
C GLU A 33 44.84 12.11 15.02
N PRO A 34 45.16 13.35 14.61
CA PRO A 34 44.44 14.05 13.56
C PRO A 34 45.14 13.84 12.22
N THR A 35 44.41 13.45 11.17
CA THR A 35 44.86 13.55 9.78
C THR A 35 43.81 14.20 8.91
N THR A 36 44.19 15.36 8.38
CA THR A 36 43.52 16.10 7.33
C THR A 36 43.60 15.38 5.97
N PRO A 37 42.66 15.64 5.05
CA PRO A 37 42.60 14.95 3.77
C PRO A 37 43.42 15.67 2.68
N LYS A 38 44.27 14.93 1.99
CA LYS A 38 44.70 15.26 0.63
C LYS A 38 45.12 13.99 -0.14
N ASP A 39 44.49 13.88 -1.30
CA ASP A 39 45.00 13.23 -2.52
C ASP A 39 45.50 11.78 -2.45
N ARG A 40 44.68 10.85 -2.93
CA ARG A 40 45.17 9.85 -3.90
C ARG A 40 44.03 9.17 -4.65
N GLN A 41 43.84 9.57 -5.91
CA GLN A 41 43.29 8.68 -6.95
C GLN A 41 44.22 7.48 -7.08
N VAL A 42 43.71 6.28 -6.92
CA VAL A 42 44.35 5.05 -7.38
C VAL A 42 43.33 4.26 -8.19
N SER A 43 43.64 4.26 -9.48
CA SER A 43 43.07 3.42 -10.52
C SER A 43 43.25 1.93 -10.19
N TRP A 44 42.15 1.17 -10.15
CA TRP A 44 42.13 -0.28 -10.19
C TRP A 44 41.50 -0.79 -11.49
N TYR A 45 42.23 -0.61 -12.59
CA TYR A 45 42.11 -1.48 -13.76
C TYR A 45 43.46 -2.15 -13.92
N GLN A 46 43.53 -3.45 -13.62
CA GLN A 46 44.39 -4.45 -14.23
C GLN A 46 44.47 -5.66 -13.31
N CYS A 47 44.03 -6.74 -13.81
CA CYS A 47 44.50 -8.15 -13.73
C CYS A 47 43.34 -9.13 -13.65
N LEU A 48 43.03 -9.72 -14.79
CA LEU A 48 42.90 -11.18 -14.93
C LEU A 48 42.55 -11.52 -16.39
N ILE A 49 43.64 -11.51 -17.21
CA ILE A 49 43.59 -12.19 -18.51
C ILE A 49 43.97 -13.65 -18.25
N TRP A 50 43.00 -14.54 -18.32
CA TRP A 50 43.28 -15.98 -18.42
C TRP A 50 43.33 -16.38 -19.89
N LYS A 51 44.50 -16.91 -20.29
CA LYS A 51 44.83 -17.47 -21.58
C LYS A 51 43.87 -18.61 -21.96
N LEU A 52 43.26 -18.51 -23.11
CA LEU A 52 42.68 -19.64 -23.83
C LEU A 52 43.66 -20.06 -24.95
N PRO A 53 43.86 -21.36 -25.21
CA PRO A 53 44.77 -21.80 -26.27
C PRO A 53 44.15 -21.74 -27.64
N THR A 54 44.91 -21.17 -28.56
CA THR A 54 44.66 -21.18 -29.99
C THR A 54 45.00 -22.55 -30.58
N SER A 55 44.03 -23.27 -31.12
CA SER A 55 44.22 -24.13 -32.27
C SER A 55 42.91 -24.74 -32.75
N ILE A 56 42.30 -24.20 -33.77
CA ILE A 56 41.49 -24.98 -34.74
C ILE A 56 41.84 -24.46 -36.12
N ARG A 57 42.38 -25.34 -36.86
CA ARG A 57 42.97 -25.30 -38.17
C ARG A 57 41.85 -25.13 -39.20
N GLU A 58 42.02 -24.19 -40.16
CA GLU A 58 41.20 -24.11 -41.39
C GLU A 58 41.38 -25.38 -42.24
N GLU A 59 40.29 -26.04 -42.54
CA GLU A 59 40.21 -26.95 -43.69
C GLU A 59 39.21 -26.38 -44.69
N ARG A 60 39.78 -25.83 -45.75
CA ARG A 60 39.04 -25.52 -47.00
C ARG A 60 38.85 -26.80 -47.78
N HIS A 61 37.62 -27.24 -47.94
CA HIS A 61 37.27 -28.21 -49.00
C HIS A 61 36.49 -27.49 -50.10
N THR A 62 37.21 -27.33 -51.20
CA THR A 62 36.64 -27.05 -52.54
C THR A 62 35.92 -28.29 -53.08
N MET A 63 34.66 -28.20 -53.36
CA MET A 63 33.99 -29.22 -54.16
C MET A 63 33.36 -28.63 -55.41
N LYS A 64 33.78 -29.22 -56.50
CA LYS A 64 33.49 -28.90 -57.89
C LYS A 64 32.02 -29.22 -58.26
N THR A 65 31.46 -28.33 -59.04
CA THR A 65 30.21 -28.45 -59.78
C THR A 65 30.06 -29.75 -60.55
N LYS A 66 28.91 -30.43 -60.43
CA LYS A 66 28.33 -31.26 -61.52
C LYS A 66 26.84 -30.92 -61.62
N LYS A 67 26.48 -30.41 -62.80
CA LYS A 67 25.11 -30.25 -63.30
C LYS A 67 24.51 -31.62 -63.55
N ALA A 68 23.29 -31.86 -63.09
CA ALA A 68 22.38 -32.82 -63.65
C ALA A 68 20.95 -32.30 -63.47
N LEU A 69 20.33 -32.03 -64.61
CA LEU A 69 18.90 -31.79 -64.80
C LEU A 69 18.12 -33.08 -64.50
N LEU A 70 17.08 -33.02 -63.73
CA LEU A 70 15.86 -33.77 -64.03
C LEU A 70 14.64 -33.08 -63.37
N SER A 71 13.75 -32.67 -64.24
CA SER A 71 12.42 -32.15 -63.98
C SER A 71 11.52 -33.27 -63.47
N THR A 72 10.68 -33.03 -62.47
CA THR A 72 9.27 -33.48 -62.48
C THR A 72 8.49 -32.84 -61.33
N LEU A 73 7.37 -32.26 -61.66
CA LEU A 73 6.31 -31.67 -60.83
C LEU A 73 5.81 -32.62 -59.71
N ILE A 74 5.68 -32.10 -58.49
CA ILE A 74 4.51 -32.37 -57.63
C ILE A 74 4.27 -31.11 -56.81
N SER A 75 3.28 -30.34 -57.22
CA SER A 75 2.72 -29.24 -56.44
C SER A 75 1.77 -29.85 -55.42
N VAL A 76 2.26 -30.13 -54.21
CA VAL A 76 1.42 -30.34 -53.04
C VAL A 76 1.49 -29.07 -52.24
N GLY A 77 0.40 -28.31 -52.27
CA GLY A 77 0.22 -27.09 -51.46
C GLY A 77 0.26 -27.43 -49.98
N LEU A 78 1.40 -27.20 -49.33
CA LEU A 78 1.46 -26.98 -47.91
C LEU A 78 1.03 -25.54 -47.66
N LEU A 79 -0.27 -25.36 -47.45
CA LEU A 79 -0.78 -24.25 -46.66
C LEU A 79 -0.22 -24.43 -45.22
N THR A 80 1.03 -24.04 -45.04
CA THR A 80 1.51 -23.73 -43.68
C THR A 80 0.73 -22.49 -43.27
N GLY A 81 -0.41 -22.74 -42.57
CA GLY A 81 -1.02 -21.73 -41.74
C GLY A 81 0.10 -21.18 -40.86
N ALA A 82 0.49 -19.95 -41.14
CA ALA A 82 1.21 -19.15 -40.15
C ALA A 82 0.26 -19.05 -38.96
N GLY A 83 0.28 -20.06 -38.07
CA GLY A 83 -0.27 -19.94 -36.74
C GLY A 83 0.50 -18.77 -36.15
N ALA A 84 -0.18 -17.63 -36.02
CA ALA A 84 0.32 -16.58 -35.18
C ALA A 84 0.62 -17.28 -33.84
N SER A 85 1.90 -17.41 -33.52
CA SER A 85 2.34 -17.81 -32.20
C SER A 85 1.80 -16.71 -31.29
N GLN A 86 0.61 -16.93 -30.74
CA GLN A 86 0.12 -16.12 -29.65
C GLN A 86 1.16 -16.27 -28.55
N ALA A 87 1.86 -15.19 -28.24
CA ALA A 87 2.77 -15.19 -27.11
C ALA A 87 1.97 -15.69 -25.90
N ALA A 88 2.49 -16.72 -25.22
CA ALA A 88 1.83 -17.26 -24.04
C ALA A 88 1.47 -16.12 -23.09
N GLY A 89 0.24 -16.10 -22.58
CA GLY A 89 -0.22 -15.09 -21.63
C GLY A 89 0.67 -15.04 -20.39
N TRP A 90 0.63 -13.94 -19.67
CA TRP A 90 1.50 -13.77 -18.47
C TRP A 90 1.42 -14.99 -17.55
N CYS A 91 0.22 -15.45 -17.20
CA CYS A 91 0.01 -16.58 -16.30
C CYS A 91 0.52 -17.91 -16.87
N GLU A 92 0.37 -18.13 -18.18
CA GLU A 92 0.88 -19.32 -18.88
C GLU A 92 2.41 -19.37 -18.91
N SER A 93 3.08 -18.24 -18.77
CA SER A 93 4.54 -18.17 -18.69
C SER A 93 5.12 -18.68 -17.36
N GLY A 94 4.26 -19.00 -16.38
CA GLY A 94 4.66 -19.41 -15.02
C GLY A 94 5.20 -18.27 -14.17
N LYS A 95 5.08 -17.02 -14.61
CA LYS A 95 5.47 -15.84 -13.82
C LYS A 95 4.33 -15.50 -12.85
N PRO A 96 4.60 -15.34 -11.54
CA PRO A 96 3.58 -14.89 -10.61
C PRO A 96 3.16 -13.44 -10.89
N VAL A 97 1.92 -13.10 -10.58
CA VAL A 97 1.45 -11.72 -10.46
C VAL A 97 1.61 -11.32 -9.00
N LYS A 98 2.59 -10.48 -8.73
CA LYS A 98 2.87 -9.98 -7.38
C LYS A 98 2.18 -8.66 -7.14
N PHE A 99 1.49 -8.57 -6.02
CA PHE A 99 0.77 -7.39 -5.57
C PHE A 99 1.54 -6.62 -4.51
N ALA A 100 1.29 -5.32 -4.42
CA ALA A 100 1.63 -4.54 -3.23
C ALA A 100 0.78 -5.05 -2.05
N GLY A 101 1.42 -5.59 -1.03
CA GLY A 101 0.79 -6.00 0.23
C GLY A 101 0.67 -4.81 1.18
N LEU A 102 -0.30 -3.95 0.91
CA LEU A 102 -0.55 -2.72 1.66
C LEU A 102 -1.26 -3.02 2.99
N ASN A 103 -1.16 -2.09 3.94
CA ASN A 103 -1.57 -2.32 5.33
C ASN A 103 -2.73 -1.42 5.78
N TRP A 104 -3.64 -1.09 4.87
CA TRP A 104 -4.95 -0.50 5.20
C TRP A 104 -6.07 -1.31 4.55
N GLU A 105 -7.24 -1.28 5.16
CA GLU A 105 -8.28 -2.28 4.97
C GLU A 105 -8.85 -2.32 3.55
N SER A 106 -9.07 -1.17 2.91
CA SER A 106 -9.62 -1.13 1.54
C SER A 106 -8.65 -1.71 0.52
N ALA A 107 -7.35 -1.36 0.61
CA ALA A 107 -6.34 -1.93 -0.27
C ALA A 107 -6.13 -3.42 -0.04
N MET A 108 -6.21 -3.90 1.23
CA MET A 108 -6.16 -5.32 1.54
C MET A 108 -7.30 -6.06 0.86
N LEU A 109 -8.54 -5.57 1.01
CA LEU A 109 -9.71 -6.21 0.41
C LEU A 109 -9.65 -6.20 -1.12
N LEU A 110 -9.31 -5.07 -1.73
CA LEU A 110 -9.12 -4.98 -3.19
C LEU A 110 -8.06 -5.94 -3.70
N THR A 111 -6.91 -6.01 -3.02
CA THR A 111 -5.82 -6.94 -3.35
C THR A 111 -6.30 -8.38 -3.31
N ASP A 112 -6.94 -8.79 -2.20
CA ASP A 112 -7.38 -10.17 -2.02
C ASP A 112 -8.50 -10.55 -3.01
N VAL A 113 -9.43 -9.64 -3.32
CA VAL A 113 -10.46 -9.84 -4.35
C VAL A 113 -9.81 -10.08 -5.71
N LEU A 114 -8.88 -9.21 -6.12
CA LEU A 114 -8.19 -9.33 -7.40
C LEU A 114 -7.34 -10.60 -7.47
N GLN A 115 -6.67 -10.98 -6.39
CA GLN A 115 -5.91 -12.23 -6.33
C GLN A 115 -6.80 -13.46 -6.54
N VAL A 116 -7.97 -13.51 -5.91
CA VAL A 116 -8.94 -14.61 -6.13
C VAL A 116 -9.37 -14.63 -7.60
N VAL A 117 -9.74 -13.48 -8.16
CA VAL A 117 -10.16 -13.35 -9.57
C VAL A 117 -9.08 -13.83 -10.53
N LEU A 118 -7.83 -13.37 -10.37
CA LEU A 118 -6.74 -13.78 -11.25
C LEU A 118 -6.35 -15.25 -11.06
N ASN A 119 -6.30 -15.72 -9.83
CA ASN A 119 -5.93 -17.10 -9.56
C ASN A 119 -6.99 -18.11 -10.05
N LYS A 120 -8.27 -17.87 -9.74
CA LYS A 120 -9.35 -18.81 -10.08
C LYS A 120 -9.85 -18.62 -11.52
N GLY A 121 -9.97 -17.39 -11.97
CA GLY A 121 -10.50 -17.07 -13.31
C GLY A 121 -9.48 -17.30 -14.43
N TYR A 122 -8.22 -16.94 -14.21
CA TYR A 122 -7.18 -16.94 -15.23
C TYR A 122 -6.04 -17.94 -14.96
N GLY A 123 -6.06 -18.64 -13.82
CA GLY A 123 -5.03 -19.64 -13.47
C GLY A 123 -3.68 -19.06 -13.11
N CYS A 124 -3.63 -17.77 -12.75
CA CYS A 124 -2.38 -17.12 -12.39
C CYS A 124 -1.87 -17.60 -11.01
N GLU A 125 -0.58 -17.78 -10.90
CA GLU A 125 0.08 -17.75 -9.60
C GLU A 125 0.07 -16.31 -9.08
N VAL A 126 -0.35 -16.10 -7.83
CA VAL A 126 -0.45 -14.77 -7.21
C VAL A 126 0.28 -14.74 -5.87
N ASP A 127 0.88 -13.59 -5.56
CA ASP A 127 1.61 -13.38 -4.30
C ASP A 127 1.49 -11.90 -3.88
N SER A 128 1.79 -11.58 -2.63
CA SER A 128 1.84 -10.22 -2.10
C SER A 128 3.17 -9.94 -1.41
N LEU A 129 3.82 -8.85 -1.80
CA LEU A 129 5.00 -8.33 -1.12
C LEU A 129 4.56 -7.28 -0.08
N PRO A 130 4.70 -7.54 1.23
CA PRO A 130 4.25 -6.59 2.24
C PRO A 130 5.13 -5.33 2.28
N GLY A 131 4.48 -4.18 2.42
CA GLY A 131 5.18 -2.90 2.52
C GLY A 131 4.23 -1.70 2.68
N ASN A 132 4.84 -0.53 2.78
CA ASN A 132 4.11 0.75 2.75
C ASN A 132 4.07 1.34 1.33
N SER A 133 3.29 2.41 1.13
CA SER A 133 3.09 3.03 -0.18
C SER A 133 4.42 3.32 -0.89
N ILE A 134 5.32 4.03 -0.24
CA ILE A 134 6.58 4.50 -0.84
C ILE A 134 7.47 3.33 -1.28
N THR A 135 7.59 2.28 -0.43
CA THR A 135 8.40 1.11 -0.78
C THR A 135 7.78 0.31 -1.90
N MET A 136 6.46 0.18 -1.92
CA MET A 136 5.74 -0.58 -2.95
C MET A 136 5.68 0.17 -4.30
N GLU A 137 5.57 1.49 -4.31
CA GLU A 137 5.70 2.30 -5.53
C GLU A 137 7.09 2.13 -6.19
N ASN A 138 8.16 2.09 -5.37
CA ASN A 138 9.50 1.79 -5.88
C ASN A 138 9.59 0.36 -6.45
N ALA A 139 9.04 -0.63 -5.76
CA ALA A 139 9.00 -2.02 -6.22
C ALA A 139 8.19 -2.17 -7.52
N LEU A 140 7.07 -1.44 -7.66
CA LEU A 140 6.29 -1.37 -8.89
C LEU A 140 7.09 -0.75 -10.05
N SER A 141 7.79 0.36 -9.77
CA SER A 141 8.65 1.04 -10.73
C SER A 141 9.81 0.17 -11.23
N SER A 142 10.30 -0.75 -10.41
CA SER A 142 11.35 -1.73 -10.74
C SER A 142 10.81 -3.04 -11.32
N ASN A 143 9.47 -3.20 -11.39
CA ASN A 143 8.79 -4.43 -11.76
C ASN A 143 9.05 -5.63 -10.82
N ASP A 144 9.43 -5.36 -9.55
CA ASP A 144 9.53 -6.39 -8.51
C ASP A 144 8.14 -6.86 -8.06
N ILE A 145 7.13 -5.99 -8.17
CA ILE A 145 5.71 -6.27 -8.13
C ILE A 145 5.04 -5.78 -9.41
N GLN A 146 3.86 -6.32 -9.74
CA GLN A 146 3.14 -6.02 -10.97
C GLN A 146 1.91 -5.14 -10.75
N VAL A 147 1.27 -5.25 -9.59
CA VAL A 147 -0.01 -4.60 -9.29
C VAL A 147 0.02 -3.89 -7.93
N PHE A 148 -0.44 -2.65 -7.94
CA PHE A 148 -0.74 -1.84 -6.76
C PHE A 148 -2.25 -1.54 -6.80
N ALA A 149 -3.05 -2.29 -6.02
CA ALA A 149 -4.50 -2.33 -6.21
C ALA A 149 -5.22 -1.01 -5.92
N GLU A 150 -4.65 -0.15 -5.05
CA GLU A 150 -5.26 1.11 -4.61
C GLU A 150 -4.22 2.24 -4.55
N GLU A 151 -3.86 2.76 -5.72
CA GLU A 151 -2.92 3.89 -5.84
C GLU A 151 -3.65 5.23 -5.77
N TRP A 152 -3.29 6.06 -4.81
CA TRP A 152 -3.80 7.42 -4.62
C TRP A 152 -2.99 8.41 -5.45
N VAL A 153 -3.36 8.53 -6.72
CA VAL A 153 -2.59 9.23 -7.74
C VAL A 153 -2.43 10.72 -7.43
N GLY A 154 -1.26 11.24 -7.76
CA GLY A 154 -0.93 12.66 -7.59
C GLY A 154 -0.46 13.04 -6.18
N ARG A 155 -0.43 12.08 -5.25
CA ARG A 155 0.01 12.27 -3.86
C ARG A 155 1.51 12.03 -3.68
N SER A 156 2.02 10.96 -4.30
CA SER A 156 3.40 10.52 -4.14
C SER A 156 4.33 11.13 -5.19
N GLU A 157 5.42 11.73 -4.71
CA GLU A 157 6.54 12.12 -5.59
C GLU A 157 7.22 10.92 -6.26
N VAL A 158 7.23 9.75 -5.58
CA VAL A 158 7.82 8.51 -6.11
C VAL A 158 6.97 8.02 -7.28
N TRP A 159 5.64 7.94 -7.10
CA TRP A 159 4.71 7.62 -8.18
C TRP A 159 4.84 8.59 -9.35
N ASN A 160 4.73 9.91 -9.08
CA ASN A 160 4.75 10.94 -10.11
C ASN A 160 6.03 10.89 -10.96
N LYS A 161 7.19 10.63 -10.35
CA LYS A 161 8.46 10.46 -11.08
C LYS A 161 8.49 9.17 -11.90
N ALA A 162 7.98 8.07 -11.35
CA ALA A 162 7.93 6.78 -12.03
C ALA A 162 6.97 6.81 -13.24
N GLU A 163 5.79 7.41 -13.09
CA GLU A 163 4.81 7.59 -14.15
C GLU A 163 5.34 8.48 -15.27
N LYS A 164 5.93 9.64 -14.93
CA LYS A 164 6.59 10.53 -15.90
C LYS A 164 7.74 9.84 -16.63
N ALA A 165 8.44 8.92 -15.98
CA ALA A 165 9.50 8.12 -16.58
C ALA A 165 8.98 6.92 -17.40
N GLY A 166 7.66 6.73 -17.48
CA GLY A 166 7.02 5.62 -18.19
C GLY A 166 7.28 4.25 -17.58
N LYS A 167 7.55 4.18 -16.27
CA LYS A 167 7.83 2.92 -15.57
C LYS A 167 6.60 2.30 -14.93
N VAL A 168 5.59 3.11 -14.63
CA VAL A 168 4.31 2.71 -14.08
C VAL A 168 3.16 3.32 -14.87
N VAL A 169 1.98 2.72 -14.77
CA VAL A 169 0.74 3.18 -15.43
C VAL A 169 -0.40 3.03 -14.44
N GLY A 170 -1.21 4.08 -14.27
CA GLY A 170 -2.45 4.01 -13.52
C GLY A 170 -3.63 3.71 -14.45
N VAL A 171 -4.38 2.64 -14.16
CA VAL A 171 -5.55 2.22 -14.97
C VAL A 171 -6.82 2.14 -14.12
N GLY A 172 -7.96 2.20 -14.78
CA GLY A 172 -9.27 2.03 -14.14
C GLY A 172 -9.58 3.07 -13.06
N SER A 173 -10.57 2.76 -12.24
CA SER A 173 -10.94 3.55 -11.05
C SER A 173 -11.63 2.59 -10.06
N PRO A 174 -10.86 1.86 -9.24
CA PRO A 174 -11.40 0.82 -8.38
C PRO A 174 -12.37 1.34 -7.32
N VAL A 175 -12.21 2.60 -6.91
CA VAL A 175 -13.10 3.30 -5.99
C VAL A 175 -13.29 4.73 -6.47
N LYS A 176 -14.54 5.20 -6.54
CA LYS A 176 -14.90 6.59 -6.85
C LYS A 176 -15.47 7.26 -5.62
N GLY A 177 -15.20 8.57 -5.47
CA GLY A 177 -15.72 9.36 -4.36
C GLY A 177 -14.93 9.23 -3.07
N ALA A 178 -13.69 8.73 -3.13
CA ALA A 178 -12.77 8.74 -2.02
C ALA A 178 -12.47 10.18 -1.57
N VAL A 179 -12.37 10.37 -0.27
CA VAL A 179 -12.04 11.67 0.35
C VAL A 179 -11.04 11.48 1.46
N GLU A 180 -10.20 12.47 1.67
CA GLU A 180 -9.29 12.53 2.81
C GLU A 180 -9.14 13.96 3.31
N GLY A 181 -8.55 14.13 4.46
CA GLY A 181 -8.28 15.45 5.03
C GLY A 181 -8.00 15.43 6.51
N TRP A 182 -8.05 16.62 7.12
CA TRP A 182 -7.93 16.76 8.56
C TRP A 182 -9.31 16.88 9.18
N TYR A 183 -9.53 16.13 10.23
CA TYR A 183 -10.85 15.97 10.86
C TYR A 183 -10.79 16.24 12.34
N VAL A 184 -11.94 16.69 12.85
CA VAL A 184 -12.25 16.72 14.29
C VAL A 184 -13.62 16.09 14.50
N PRO A 185 -13.94 15.51 15.69
CA PRO A 185 -15.30 15.06 15.99
C PRO A 185 -16.30 16.20 15.91
N ARG A 186 -17.49 15.98 15.33
CA ARG A 186 -18.54 17.00 15.21
C ARG A 186 -18.89 17.67 16.54
N TYR A 187 -18.92 16.89 17.63
CA TYR A 187 -19.21 17.47 18.95
C TYR A 187 -18.17 18.50 19.43
N VAL A 188 -16.99 18.53 18.85
CA VAL A 188 -15.99 19.57 19.18
C VAL A 188 -16.46 20.93 18.67
N ILE A 189 -17.15 20.97 17.52
CA ILE A 189 -17.63 22.18 16.88
C ILE A 189 -19.07 22.50 17.30
N GLU A 190 -19.96 21.50 17.30
CA GLU A 190 -21.40 21.69 17.46
C GLU A 190 -21.93 21.28 18.84
N GLY A 191 -21.11 20.56 19.63
CA GLY A 191 -21.58 19.89 20.82
C GLY A 191 -22.37 18.61 20.53
N ASP A 192 -22.81 17.92 21.56
CA ASP A 192 -23.71 16.76 21.47
C ASP A 192 -24.59 16.72 22.71
N ALA A 193 -25.82 17.21 22.58
CA ALA A 193 -26.77 17.30 23.69
C ALA A 193 -27.15 15.92 24.28
N LYS A 194 -27.20 14.85 23.44
CA LYS A 194 -27.52 13.49 23.89
C LYS A 194 -26.40 12.91 24.76
N ARG A 195 -25.17 13.26 24.46
CA ARG A 195 -23.98 12.84 25.23
C ARG A 195 -23.56 13.85 26.28
N LYS A 196 -24.27 14.99 26.41
CA LYS A 196 -23.96 16.10 27.33
C LYS A 196 -22.56 16.68 27.07
N LEU A 197 -22.18 16.82 25.81
CA LEU A 197 -20.93 17.43 25.38
C LEU A 197 -21.20 18.85 24.89
N GLU A 198 -20.48 19.82 25.42
CA GLU A 198 -20.52 21.20 24.96
C GLU A 198 -19.59 21.42 23.77
N ALA A 199 -19.95 22.33 22.86
CA ALA A 199 -19.09 22.77 21.78
C ALA A 199 -17.88 23.50 22.34
N LYS A 200 -16.67 22.96 22.07
CA LYS A 200 -15.40 23.51 22.59
C LYS A 200 -14.69 24.41 21.57
N ALA A 201 -15.04 24.31 20.30
CA ALA A 201 -14.46 25.08 19.20
C ALA A 201 -15.52 25.43 18.14
N PRO A 202 -16.59 26.20 18.46
CA PRO A 202 -17.69 26.47 17.53
C PRO A 202 -17.28 27.26 16.30
N ASP A 203 -16.15 27.99 16.36
CA ASP A 203 -15.63 28.78 15.24
C ASP A 203 -14.53 28.06 14.44
N LEU A 204 -14.21 26.80 14.78
CA LEU A 204 -13.23 26.00 14.06
C LEU A 204 -13.85 25.49 12.73
N LYS A 205 -13.43 26.05 11.60
CA LYS A 205 -13.92 25.69 10.26
C LYS A 205 -12.84 25.15 9.36
N SER A 206 -11.60 25.67 9.51
CA SER A 206 -10.51 25.41 8.59
C SER A 206 -9.24 25.03 9.32
N ILE A 207 -8.30 24.45 8.59
CA ILE A 207 -6.93 24.15 9.07
C ILE A 207 -6.24 25.44 9.53
N SER A 208 -6.53 26.57 8.89
CA SER A 208 -5.96 27.89 9.27
C SER A 208 -6.38 28.35 10.66
N ASP A 209 -7.52 27.88 11.17
CA ASP A 209 -8.00 28.25 12.51
C ASP A 209 -7.29 27.49 13.63
N LEU A 210 -6.66 26.35 13.33
CA LEU A 210 -6.07 25.43 14.30
C LEU A 210 -5.05 26.08 15.23
N ALA A 211 -4.33 27.11 14.76
CA ALA A 211 -3.36 27.83 15.59
C ALA A 211 -3.97 28.40 16.89
N LYS A 212 -5.28 28.68 16.90
CA LYS A 212 -6.04 29.19 18.05
C LYS A 212 -6.45 28.08 19.03
N TYR A 213 -6.46 26.82 18.57
CA TYR A 213 -7.04 25.69 19.31
C TYR A 213 -6.01 24.64 19.74
N SER A 214 -4.70 24.93 19.65
CA SER A 214 -3.67 23.94 20.03
C SER A 214 -3.83 23.42 21.47
N ALA A 215 -4.18 24.28 22.40
CA ALA A 215 -4.44 23.89 23.79
C ALA A 215 -5.64 22.94 23.97
N LEU A 216 -6.61 22.96 23.03
CA LEU A 216 -7.76 22.04 23.05
C LEU A 216 -7.36 20.60 22.70
N PHE A 217 -6.43 20.44 21.78
CA PHE A 217 -5.92 19.16 21.30
C PHE A 217 -4.61 18.75 22.00
N LYS A 218 -4.49 19.10 23.26
CA LYS A 218 -3.27 19.01 24.07
C LYS A 218 -2.52 17.69 23.89
N ASP A 219 -1.23 17.77 23.60
CA ASP A 219 -0.34 16.62 23.57
C ASP A 219 0.05 16.20 25.00
N ALA A 220 0.03 14.88 25.27
CA ALA A 220 0.39 14.35 26.58
C ALA A 220 1.91 14.37 26.83
N GLU A 221 2.72 14.31 25.77
CA GLU A 221 4.19 14.28 25.84
C GLU A 221 4.79 15.68 25.75
N GLU A 222 4.17 16.57 24.94
CA GLU A 222 4.54 17.98 24.81
C GLU A 222 3.37 18.90 25.21
N PRO A 223 3.07 19.10 26.50
CA PRO A 223 1.86 19.80 26.95
C PRO A 223 1.70 21.26 26.51
N ALA A 224 2.75 21.86 25.98
CA ALA A 224 2.74 23.20 25.40
C ALA A 224 2.16 23.21 23.96
N LYS A 225 1.99 22.05 23.36
CA LYS A 225 1.48 21.88 21.98
C LYS A 225 0.17 21.08 21.95
N GLY A 226 -0.55 21.21 20.85
CA GLY A 226 -1.57 20.25 20.45
C GLY A 226 -0.96 19.01 19.79
N ARG A 227 -1.68 17.90 19.74
CA ARG A 227 -1.30 16.70 18.98
C ARG A 227 -2.13 16.63 17.72
N PHE A 228 -1.45 16.53 16.58
CA PHE A 228 -2.04 16.12 15.31
C PHE A 228 -1.72 14.65 15.05
N TYR A 229 -2.75 13.81 14.97
CA TYR A 229 -2.62 12.41 14.62
C TYR A 229 -2.54 12.30 13.10
N ASN A 230 -1.33 12.16 12.59
CA ASN A 230 -1.03 11.98 11.16
C ASN A 230 -1.24 10.53 10.73
N CYS A 231 -1.07 10.23 9.44
CA CYS A 231 -0.99 8.86 8.96
C CYS A 231 0.22 8.10 9.53
N PRO A 232 0.20 6.77 9.45
CA PRO A 232 1.36 5.94 9.71
C PRO A 232 2.58 6.36 8.89
N ALA A 233 3.77 6.23 9.48
CA ALA A 233 5.02 6.51 8.80
C ALA A 233 5.20 5.62 7.56
N GLY A 234 5.66 6.24 6.45
CA GLY A 234 5.87 5.56 5.17
C GLY A 234 4.63 5.50 4.27
N TRP A 235 3.49 5.99 4.73
CA TRP A 235 2.37 6.28 3.84
C TRP A 235 2.59 7.63 3.15
N THR A 236 2.07 7.79 1.95
CA THR A 236 2.20 9.02 1.16
C THR A 236 1.62 10.23 1.90
N CYS A 237 0.44 10.08 2.51
CA CYS A 237 -0.24 11.14 3.27
C CYS A 237 0.58 11.64 4.48
N GLU A 238 1.49 10.82 5.03
CA GLU A 238 2.33 11.24 6.15
C GLU A 238 3.26 12.39 5.74
N LEU A 239 3.86 12.29 4.57
CA LEU A 239 4.74 13.34 4.04
C LEU A 239 3.95 14.59 3.66
N GLU A 240 2.81 14.43 2.97
CA GLU A 240 1.95 15.56 2.61
C GLU A 240 1.45 16.32 3.84
N ASN A 241 0.95 15.62 4.86
CA ASN A 241 0.49 16.26 6.09
C ASN A 241 1.62 16.95 6.86
N SER A 242 2.84 16.42 6.77
CA SER A 242 4.01 17.08 7.36
C SER A 242 4.33 18.41 6.64
N GLU A 243 4.23 18.44 5.32
CA GLU A 243 4.36 19.69 4.56
C GLU A 243 3.17 20.65 4.80
N MET A 244 1.95 20.12 5.00
CA MET A 244 0.81 20.94 5.37
C MET A 244 1.00 21.61 6.73
N LEU A 245 1.51 20.91 7.75
CA LEU A 245 1.84 21.52 9.05
C LEU A 245 2.75 22.73 8.89
N LYS A 246 3.75 22.66 8.00
CA LYS A 246 4.65 23.79 7.68
C LYS A 246 3.91 24.90 6.95
N SER A 247 3.17 24.56 5.90
CA SER A 247 2.47 25.54 5.04
C SER A 247 1.40 26.35 5.76
N TYR A 248 0.89 25.83 6.89
CA TYR A 248 -0.06 26.49 7.77
C TYR A 248 0.59 27.09 9.04
N ASP A 249 1.93 27.09 9.15
CA ASP A 249 2.69 27.57 10.31
C ASP A 249 2.28 26.88 11.63
N LEU A 250 1.95 25.60 11.57
CA LEU A 250 1.45 24.82 12.72
C LEU A 250 2.53 24.00 13.43
N GLU A 251 3.74 23.86 12.93
CA GLU A 251 4.81 23.04 13.51
C GLU A 251 5.20 23.47 14.94
N SER A 252 5.14 24.78 15.20
CA SER A 252 5.38 25.30 16.56
C SER A 252 4.23 25.09 17.52
N LYS A 253 3.04 24.78 17.02
CA LYS A 253 1.77 24.66 17.77
C LYS A 253 1.32 23.22 17.96
N TYR A 254 1.73 22.31 17.11
CA TYR A 254 1.30 20.91 17.12
C TYR A 254 2.49 19.97 17.00
N THR A 255 2.42 18.87 17.75
CA THR A 255 3.28 17.69 17.48
C THR A 255 2.70 16.93 16.30
N ASN A 256 3.56 16.45 15.42
CA ASN A 256 3.21 15.60 14.31
C ASN A 256 3.32 14.13 14.75
N PHE A 257 2.26 13.61 15.37
CA PHE A 257 2.24 12.25 15.90
C PHE A 257 1.91 11.24 14.80
N ARG A 258 2.76 10.26 14.61
CA ARG A 258 2.64 9.21 13.61
C ARG A 258 2.31 7.89 14.29
N PRO A 259 1.06 7.38 14.20
CA PRO A 259 0.75 6.05 14.70
C PRO A 259 1.51 5.00 13.88
N GLY A 260 1.78 3.86 14.50
CA GLY A 260 2.57 2.80 13.83
C GLY A 260 1.84 2.08 12.70
N THR A 261 0.49 2.08 12.72
CA THR A 261 -0.37 1.37 11.75
C THR A 261 -1.72 2.08 11.59
N GLY A 262 -2.46 1.77 10.51
CA GLY A 262 -3.84 2.22 10.32
C GLY A 262 -4.75 1.85 11.48
N PRO A 263 -4.83 0.59 11.90
CA PRO A 263 -5.61 0.19 13.08
C PRO A 263 -5.24 0.92 14.37
N ALA A 264 -3.99 1.35 14.55
CA ALA A 264 -3.59 2.17 15.71
C ALA A 264 -4.16 3.59 15.63
N LEU A 265 -4.24 4.18 14.43
CA LEU A 265 -4.91 5.44 14.19
C LEU A 265 -6.41 5.32 14.47
N ASP A 266 -7.06 4.29 13.95
CA ASP A 266 -8.48 4.00 14.17
C ASP A 266 -8.79 3.85 15.67
N ALA A 267 -7.96 3.11 16.40
CA ALA A 267 -8.11 2.93 17.84
C ALA A 267 -8.01 4.26 18.60
N ALA A 268 -7.08 5.14 18.20
CA ALA A 268 -6.93 6.46 18.81
C ALA A 268 -8.18 7.33 18.58
N ILE A 269 -8.66 7.38 17.33
CA ILE A 269 -9.87 8.15 16.97
C ILE A 269 -11.08 7.61 17.71
N LEU A 270 -11.35 6.30 17.63
CA LEU A 270 -12.51 5.67 18.24
C LEU A 270 -12.50 5.81 19.78
N SER A 271 -11.34 5.68 20.39
CA SER A 271 -11.17 5.83 21.85
C SER A 271 -11.48 7.25 22.29
N SER A 272 -10.90 8.27 21.65
CA SER A 272 -11.18 9.68 21.93
C SER A 272 -12.64 10.02 21.68
N TYR A 273 -13.20 9.55 20.55
CA TYR A 273 -14.61 9.75 20.20
C TYR A 273 -15.55 9.19 21.28
N LYS A 274 -15.33 7.95 21.73
CA LYS A 274 -16.15 7.32 22.78
C LYS A 274 -16.10 8.06 24.13
N ARG A 275 -14.93 8.61 24.48
CA ARG A 275 -14.79 9.41 25.72
C ARG A 275 -15.28 10.84 25.62
N GLY A 276 -15.64 11.31 24.40
CA GLY A 276 -16.02 12.72 24.17
C GLY A 276 -14.83 13.68 24.26
N GLU A 277 -13.62 13.18 24.02
CA GLU A 277 -12.38 13.96 24.05
C GLU A 277 -12.09 14.56 22.67
N PRO A 278 -11.58 15.81 22.62
CA PRO A 278 -11.15 16.39 21.36
C PRO A 278 -9.96 15.61 20.77
N ILE A 279 -10.02 15.36 19.47
CA ILE A 279 -8.91 14.81 18.69
C ILE A 279 -8.83 15.55 17.36
N LEU A 280 -7.61 15.91 16.94
CA LEU A 280 -7.30 16.41 15.61
C LEU A 280 -6.56 15.30 14.86
N THR A 281 -7.09 14.84 13.76
CA THR A 281 -6.57 13.69 13.04
C THR A 281 -6.64 13.87 11.54
N TYR A 282 -5.68 13.31 10.81
CA TYR A 282 -5.88 12.93 9.42
C TYR A 282 -6.81 11.71 9.37
N TYR A 283 -7.67 11.68 8.38
CA TYR A 283 -8.47 10.49 8.09
C TYR A 283 -8.95 10.48 6.63
N TRP A 284 -9.52 9.35 6.19
CA TRP A 284 -9.97 9.17 4.81
C TRP A 284 -11.21 8.27 4.72
N SER A 285 -11.79 8.17 3.54
CA SER A 285 -12.86 7.21 3.18
C SER A 285 -12.52 6.63 1.79
N PRO A 286 -12.70 5.31 1.58
CA PRO A 286 -13.42 4.35 2.41
C PRO A 286 -12.59 3.74 3.55
N THR A 287 -13.19 3.53 4.72
CA THR A 287 -12.56 2.87 5.88
C THR A 287 -13.63 2.21 6.78
N PRO A 288 -13.24 1.22 7.62
CA PRO A 288 -14.16 0.60 8.57
C PRO A 288 -14.72 1.56 9.63
N LEU A 289 -14.00 2.64 9.95
CA LEU A 289 -14.36 3.56 11.02
C LEU A 289 -15.39 4.61 10.58
N MET A 290 -15.40 4.98 9.28
CA MET A 290 -16.41 5.88 8.74
C MET A 290 -17.80 5.23 8.87
N GLY A 291 -18.74 5.94 9.48
CA GLY A 291 -20.03 5.37 9.90
C GLY A 291 -20.12 4.96 11.37
N GLN A 292 -18.98 4.81 12.07
CA GLN A 292 -18.95 4.58 13.53
C GLN A 292 -18.71 5.87 14.30
N VAL A 293 -18.12 6.88 13.68
CA VAL A 293 -17.77 8.17 14.26
C VAL A 293 -18.28 9.30 13.36
N ASP A 294 -18.76 10.37 13.96
CA ASP A 294 -19.18 11.55 13.24
C ASP A 294 -18.07 12.60 13.29
N LEU A 295 -17.33 12.68 12.19
CA LEU A 295 -16.18 13.58 12.02
C LEU A 295 -16.53 14.70 11.04
N VAL A 296 -16.05 15.91 11.31
CA VAL A 296 -16.12 17.06 10.42
C VAL A 296 -14.73 17.26 9.80
N ARG A 297 -14.69 17.31 8.48
CA ARG A 297 -13.50 17.69 7.73
C ARG A 297 -13.28 19.19 7.82
N LEU A 298 -12.07 19.60 8.15
CA LEU A 298 -11.69 21.00 8.15
C LEU A 298 -11.41 21.48 6.72
N GLU A 299 -11.80 22.71 6.42
CA GLU A 299 -11.53 23.32 5.13
C GLU A 299 -10.04 23.60 4.96
N GLU A 300 -9.55 23.37 3.76
CA GLU A 300 -8.18 23.69 3.36
C GLU A 300 -8.12 25.03 2.63
N LYS A 301 -6.91 25.62 2.53
CA LYS A 301 -6.73 26.80 1.67
C LYS A 301 -7.01 26.43 0.22
N PRO A 302 -7.67 27.31 -0.56
CA PRO A 302 -7.89 27.06 -1.98
C PRO A 302 -6.59 26.72 -2.72
N GLY A 303 -6.61 25.67 -3.54
CA GLY A 303 -5.46 25.21 -4.33
C GLY A 303 -4.50 24.26 -3.60
N VAL A 304 -4.69 24.00 -2.30
CA VAL A 304 -3.92 22.99 -1.55
C VAL A 304 -4.50 21.60 -1.77
N ASN A 305 -5.82 21.47 -1.90
CA ASN A 305 -6.49 20.20 -2.19
C ASN A 305 -6.24 19.78 -3.64
N LYS A 306 -5.55 18.68 -3.82
CA LYS A 306 -5.51 17.97 -5.09
C LYS A 306 -6.76 17.08 -5.20
N SER A 307 -7.30 16.94 -6.41
CA SER A 307 -8.33 15.93 -6.68
C SER A 307 -7.80 14.55 -6.31
N ILE A 308 -8.62 13.78 -5.62
CA ILE A 308 -8.27 12.40 -5.28
C ILE A 308 -8.76 11.50 -6.40
N ASP A 309 -7.84 10.86 -7.09
CA ASP A 309 -8.13 9.83 -8.08
C ASP A 309 -7.43 8.54 -7.63
N ILE A 310 -8.21 7.48 -7.46
CA ILE A 310 -7.68 6.16 -7.12
C ILE A 310 -7.63 5.34 -8.39
N LYS A 311 -6.45 4.78 -8.68
CA LYS A 311 -6.18 3.91 -9.82
C LYS A 311 -5.65 2.55 -9.35
N VAL A 312 -5.76 1.57 -10.23
CA VAL A 312 -4.92 0.38 -10.11
C VAL A 312 -3.58 0.72 -10.76
N GLY A 313 -2.52 0.76 -9.95
CA GLY A 313 -1.16 0.97 -10.43
C GLY A 313 -0.58 -0.32 -11.01
N LEU A 314 -0.01 -0.24 -12.20
CA LEU A 314 0.64 -1.37 -12.87
C LEU A 314 2.09 -1.04 -13.21
N SER A 315 2.99 -2.03 -13.08
CA SER A 315 4.31 -1.88 -13.69
C SER A 315 4.17 -1.81 -15.20
N LYS A 316 4.97 -0.99 -15.86
CA LYS A 316 4.92 -0.84 -17.33
C LYS A 316 5.14 -2.16 -18.06
N VAL A 317 6.03 -3.00 -17.55
CA VAL A 317 6.31 -4.32 -18.10
C VAL A 317 5.08 -5.22 -18.07
N PHE A 318 4.38 -5.27 -16.94
CA PHE A 318 3.15 -6.05 -16.81
C PHE A 318 2.04 -5.51 -17.70
N HIS A 319 1.87 -4.18 -17.72
CA HIS A 319 0.89 -3.52 -18.57
C HIS A 319 1.07 -3.87 -20.05
N GLU A 320 2.30 -3.99 -20.55
CA GLU A 320 2.58 -4.33 -21.95
C GLU A 320 2.47 -5.83 -22.24
N GLN A 321 2.78 -6.69 -21.27
CA GLN A 321 2.88 -8.13 -21.47
C GLN A 321 1.63 -8.93 -21.07
N ALA A 322 0.68 -8.31 -20.36
CA ALA A 322 -0.51 -8.98 -19.81
C ALA A 322 -1.82 -8.27 -20.18
N PRO A 323 -2.12 -7.99 -21.48
CA PRO A 323 -3.26 -7.16 -21.86
C PRO A 323 -4.62 -7.71 -21.40
N GLU A 324 -4.78 -9.02 -21.29
CA GLU A 324 -6.00 -9.66 -20.77
C GLU A 324 -6.24 -9.34 -19.29
N LEU A 325 -5.16 -9.36 -18.48
CA LEU A 325 -5.25 -9.04 -17.05
C LEU A 325 -5.37 -7.53 -16.82
N VAL A 326 -4.71 -6.73 -17.67
CA VAL A 326 -4.88 -5.26 -17.69
C VAL A 326 -6.34 -4.89 -17.92
N SER A 327 -7.02 -5.58 -18.86
CA SER A 327 -8.45 -5.35 -19.10
C SER A 327 -9.34 -5.62 -17.87
N VAL A 328 -8.94 -6.53 -16.97
CA VAL A 328 -9.61 -6.73 -15.68
C VAL A 328 -9.38 -5.51 -14.79
N MET A 329 -8.12 -5.07 -14.66
CA MET A 329 -7.73 -3.93 -13.80
C MET A 329 -8.39 -2.61 -14.24
N GLU A 330 -8.58 -2.41 -15.54
CA GLU A 330 -9.28 -1.24 -16.09
C GLU A 330 -10.76 -1.18 -15.71
N LYS A 331 -11.39 -2.34 -15.52
CA LYS A 331 -12.82 -2.45 -15.24
C LYS A 331 -13.18 -2.53 -13.76
N VAL A 332 -12.19 -2.78 -12.89
CA VAL A 332 -12.43 -2.88 -11.45
C VAL A 332 -13.08 -1.60 -10.93
N ASN A 333 -14.23 -1.75 -10.32
CA ASN A 333 -14.95 -0.68 -9.64
C ASN A 333 -15.87 -1.26 -8.58
N ILE A 334 -15.68 -0.86 -7.33
CA ILE A 334 -16.57 -1.20 -6.21
C ILE A 334 -17.24 0.09 -5.77
N PRO A 335 -18.58 0.18 -5.75
CA PRO A 335 -19.31 1.33 -5.21
C PRO A 335 -18.85 1.60 -3.77
N ILE A 336 -18.59 2.88 -3.45
CA ILE A 336 -17.98 3.26 -2.16
C ILE A 336 -18.82 2.84 -0.96
N ASP A 337 -20.15 2.91 -1.06
CA ASP A 337 -21.06 2.50 0.02
C ASP A 337 -20.97 0.98 0.27
N LEU A 338 -20.93 0.19 -0.80
CA LEU A 338 -20.75 -1.25 -0.72
C LEU A 338 -19.37 -1.63 -0.15
N LEU A 339 -18.34 -0.90 -0.54
CA LEU A 339 -17.01 -1.09 0.01
C LEU A 339 -16.99 -0.78 1.51
N ASN A 340 -17.53 0.37 1.94
CA ASN A 340 -17.64 0.75 3.34
C ASN A 340 -18.41 -0.28 4.18
N GLU A 341 -19.52 -0.83 3.66
CA GLU A 341 -20.28 -1.89 4.32
C GLU A 341 -19.43 -3.14 4.55
N ASN A 342 -18.71 -3.58 3.53
CA ASN A 342 -17.83 -4.74 3.65
C ASN A 342 -16.64 -4.47 4.59
N LEU A 343 -16.03 -3.29 4.52
CA LEU A 343 -14.94 -2.93 5.44
C LEU A 343 -15.40 -2.90 6.91
N ALA A 344 -16.63 -2.44 7.18
CA ALA A 344 -17.19 -2.47 8.52
C ALA A 344 -17.29 -3.91 9.10
N ARG A 345 -17.46 -4.92 8.24
CA ARG A 345 -17.49 -6.35 8.65
C ARG A 345 -16.11 -6.83 9.13
N MET A 346 -15.02 -6.30 8.60
CA MET A 346 -13.67 -6.64 9.07
C MET A 346 -13.49 -6.34 10.56
N THR A 347 -13.97 -5.19 11.02
CA THR A 347 -13.87 -4.78 12.43
C THR A 347 -14.99 -5.36 13.30
N LYS A 348 -16.24 -5.28 12.84
CA LYS A 348 -17.41 -5.70 13.60
C LYS A 348 -17.46 -7.22 13.80
N ASP A 349 -17.25 -7.96 12.73
CA ASP A 349 -17.37 -9.43 12.71
C ASP A 349 -16.00 -10.11 12.82
N ARG A 350 -14.91 -9.33 12.87
CA ARG A 350 -13.52 -9.80 12.93
C ARG A 350 -13.18 -10.77 11.80
N ILE A 351 -13.58 -10.41 10.59
CA ILE A 351 -13.33 -11.20 9.38
C ILE A 351 -12.01 -10.73 8.75
N GLU A 352 -11.07 -11.64 8.59
CA GLU A 352 -9.82 -11.39 7.86
C GLU A 352 -10.09 -11.12 6.37
N SER A 353 -9.31 -10.21 5.77
CA SER A 353 -9.50 -9.76 4.40
C SER A 353 -9.57 -10.88 3.36
N PRO A 354 -8.73 -11.94 3.37
CA PRO A 354 -8.83 -13.03 2.39
C PRO A 354 -10.13 -13.82 2.47
N LYS A 355 -10.72 -13.92 3.67
CA LYS A 355 -12.02 -14.54 3.85
C LYS A 355 -13.14 -13.62 3.39
N LEU A 356 -13.04 -12.33 3.71
CA LEU A 356 -14.02 -11.35 3.28
C LEU A 356 -14.04 -11.19 1.75
N ALA A 357 -12.90 -11.26 1.08
CA ALA A 357 -12.81 -11.22 -0.39
C ALA A 357 -13.64 -12.34 -1.04
N LYS A 358 -13.57 -13.57 -0.53
CA LYS A 358 -14.39 -14.68 -1.03
C LYS A 358 -15.89 -14.47 -0.74
N ILE A 359 -16.22 -13.95 0.44
CA ILE A 359 -17.61 -13.62 0.81
C ILE A 359 -18.13 -12.54 -0.14
N PHE A 360 -17.36 -11.48 -0.36
CA PHE A 360 -17.70 -10.38 -1.28
C PHE A 360 -17.97 -10.90 -2.69
N LEU A 361 -17.08 -11.71 -3.25
CA LEU A 361 -17.25 -12.27 -4.58
C LEU A 361 -18.51 -13.15 -4.67
N LYS A 362 -18.81 -13.93 -3.63
CA LYS A 362 -20.00 -14.78 -3.57
C LYS A 362 -21.30 -13.98 -3.44
N GLU A 363 -21.30 -12.91 -2.65
CA GLU A 363 -22.49 -12.11 -2.36
C GLU A 363 -22.79 -11.07 -3.45
N HIS A 364 -21.78 -10.65 -4.23
CA HIS A 364 -21.90 -9.54 -5.20
C HIS A 364 -21.38 -9.91 -6.62
N PRO A 365 -21.88 -11.02 -7.22
CA PRO A 365 -21.47 -11.39 -8.58
C PRO A 365 -21.80 -10.28 -9.61
N GLU A 366 -22.87 -9.52 -9.41
CA GLU A 366 -23.29 -8.41 -10.26
C GLU A 366 -22.24 -7.28 -10.35
N VAL A 367 -21.36 -7.16 -9.35
CA VAL A 367 -20.30 -6.15 -9.34
C VAL A 367 -19.09 -6.63 -10.14
N TRP A 368 -18.58 -7.80 -9.85
CA TRP A 368 -17.27 -8.22 -10.38
C TRP A 368 -17.37 -9.05 -11.67
N HIS A 369 -18.51 -9.67 -12.02
CA HIS A 369 -18.68 -10.34 -13.31
C HIS A 369 -18.41 -9.40 -14.49
N ALA A 370 -18.73 -8.09 -14.32
CA ALA A 370 -18.44 -7.08 -15.34
C ALA A 370 -16.94 -6.84 -15.59
N TRP A 371 -16.07 -7.26 -14.69
CA TRP A 371 -14.62 -7.03 -14.81
C TRP A 371 -13.93 -8.06 -15.70
N VAL A 372 -14.51 -9.25 -15.78
CA VAL A 372 -13.88 -10.45 -16.34
C VAL A 372 -14.63 -10.99 -17.56
N THR A 373 -14.05 -11.99 -18.22
CA THR A 373 -14.77 -12.76 -19.25
C THR A 373 -15.79 -13.71 -18.59
N GLU A 374 -16.82 -14.09 -19.34
CA GLU A 374 -17.84 -15.06 -18.85
C GLU A 374 -17.21 -16.41 -18.43
N GLU A 375 -16.18 -16.86 -19.15
CA GLU A 375 -15.45 -18.08 -18.80
C GLU A 375 -14.71 -17.93 -17.45
N ALA A 376 -14.01 -16.80 -17.25
CA ALA A 376 -13.32 -16.53 -16.02
C ALA A 376 -14.32 -16.40 -14.84
N ALA A 377 -15.46 -15.73 -15.05
CA ALA A 377 -16.52 -15.62 -14.04
C ALA A 377 -17.00 -17.01 -13.60
N LYS A 378 -17.33 -17.90 -14.53
CA LYS A 378 -17.76 -19.29 -14.22
C LYS A 378 -16.71 -20.06 -13.41
N LYS A 379 -15.42 -19.88 -13.71
CA LYS A 379 -14.33 -20.53 -12.97
C LYS A 379 -14.22 -19.99 -11.53
N VAL A 380 -14.35 -18.69 -11.36
CA VAL A 380 -14.34 -18.06 -10.01
C VAL A 380 -15.56 -18.52 -9.21
N ASP A 381 -16.79 -18.42 -9.76
CA ASP A 381 -18.02 -18.87 -9.09
C ASP A 381 -17.93 -20.33 -8.64
N ALA A 382 -17.39 -21.21 -9.47
CA ALA A 382 -17.23 -22.63 -9.11
C ALA A 382 -16.21 -22.86 -7.98
N SER A 383 -15.39 -21.86 -7.64
CA SER A 383 -14.35 -21.94 -6.60
C SER A 383 -14.78 -21.35 -5.25
N LEU A 384 -15.91 -20.60 -5.21
CA LEU A 384 -16.45 -19.90 -4.03
C LEU A 384 -17.40 -20.81 -3.25
#